data_4b808a792fa531d7a8e0de7f8a8a79cf
#
_entry.id   4b808a792fa531d7a8e0de7f8a8a79cf
#
_cell.length_a   1.000
_cell.length_b   1.000
_cell.length_c   1.000
_cell.angle_alpha   90.00
_cell.angle_beta   90.00
_cell.angle_gamma   90.00
#
_symmetry.space_group_name_H-M   'P 1'
#
loop_
_entity.id
_entity.type
_entity.pdbx_description
1 polymer ?
#
loop_
_entity_poly.entity_id
_entity_poly.type
_entity_poly.pdbx_seq_one_letter_code
_entity_poly.pdbx_strand_id
1 'polypeptide(L)'
;MAYKTIEDTIGNTPLVQLVRLPDDEIRARNNVVLAKLEGNNPAGSVKDRPALSMISKAEARGRIKPGDTLIEATSGNTGIALAMAAAIRGYKMVLIMPEDLSVERRQSMAAYGAEIILTPVKGGMELARDLADQMQREGKGVILDQFANPDNPIAHYEATGPEIWRDTEGRITHFVSAMGTTGTIMGTSHYLKEQNPAIEIVGAQPEDGSRIPGIRKWPEAYMPTIFDRSRVDRVENVSQAAAETMARRLASVEGIFAGISSGGACEVAMRIARQVENATIVFIVCDRGDRYLSTGVFPA
;
A
#
# COMPACT_ATOMS: atom_id res chain seq x y z
N MET A 1 2.98 29.66 16.76
CA MET A 1 2.82 28.20 16.65
C MET A 1 1.91 27.92 15.46
N ALA A 2 2.36 27.22 14.44
CA ALA A 2 1.49 26.80 13.32
C ALA A 2 0.84 25.46 13.71
N TYR A 3 -0.47 25.37 13.53
CA TYR A 3 -1.19 24.10 13.71
C TYR A 3 -0.90 23.18 12.52
N LYS A 4 -0.99 21.86 12.74
CA LYS A 4 -0.84 20.86 11.67
C LYS A 4 -2.01 20.96 10.68
N THR A 5 -1.69 20.78 9.41
CA THR A 5 -2.66 20.58 8.34
C THR A 5 -2.93 19.09 8.15
N ILE A 6 -3.88 18.73 7.27
CA ILE A 6 -4.16 17.32 6.98
C ILE A 6 -2.95 16.61 6.35
N GLU A 7 -2.14 17.30 5.56
CA GLU A 7 -0.89 16.75 4.97
C GLU A 7 0.10 16.30 6.06
N ASP A 8 0.22 17.06 7.14
CA ASP A 8 1.12 16.78 8.26
C ASP A 8 0.70 15.56 9.09
N THR A 9 -0.46 14.99 8.79
CA THR A 9 -0.98 13.76 9.42
C THR A 9 -0.71 12.50 8.59
N ILE A 10 -0.17 12.66 7.37
CA ILE A 10 0.26 11.52 6.56
C ILE A 10 1.60 11.02 7.12
N GLY A 11 1.64 9.73 7.42
CA GLY A 11 2.79 9.13 8.07
C GLY A 11 2.71 9.15 9.60
N ASN A 12 3.83 8.85 10.26
CA ASN A 12 3.91 8.60 11.70
C ASN A 12 2.78 7.68 12.20
N THR A 13 2.49 6.66 11.39
CA THR A 13 1.44 5.68 11.69
C THR A 13 1.88 4.80 12.86
N PRO A 14 0.92 4.32 13.68
CA PRO A 14 1.27 3.47 14.81
C PRO A 14 1.98 2.18 14.39
N LEU A 15 2.95 1.75 15.20
CA LEU A 15 3.52 0.41 15.18
C LEU A 15 3.04 -0.32 16.43
N VAL A 16 2.28 -1.41 16.27
CA VAL A 16 1.65 -2.13 17.39
C VAL A 16 2.05 -3.59 17.42
N GLN A 17 2.22 -4.14 18.62
CA GLN A 17 2.54 -5.54 18.80
C GLN A 17 1.28 -6.41 18.72
N LEU A 18 1.34 -7.52 17.98
CA LEU A 18 0.35 -8.58 18.06
C LEU A 18 0.60 -9.41 19.32
N VAL A 19 -0.42 -9.54 20.16
CA VAL A 19 -0.29 -10.22 21.48
C VAL A 19 -1.10 -11.51 21.54
N ARG A 20 -2.18 -11.61 20.77
CA ARG A 20 -3.15 -12.70 20.85
C ARG A 20 -3.06 -13.68 19.69
N LEU A 21 -2.68 -13.20 18.50
CA LEU A 21 -2.48 -14.04 17.32
C LEU A 21 -1.27 -14.97 17.38
N PRO A 22 -0.10 -14.54 17.95
CA PRO A 22 1.02 -15.44 18.13
C PRO A 22 0.64 -16.60 19.05
N ASP A 23 0.77 -17.84 18.55
CA ASP A 23 0.56 -19.05 19.33
C ASP A 23 1.72 -19.36 20.28
N ASP A 24 1.60 -20.43 21.07
CA ASP A 24 2.60 -20.80 22.06
C ASP A 24 3.95 -21.16 21.44
N GLU A 25 3.95 -21.69 20.20
CA GLU A 25 5.18 -21.96 19.46
C GLU A 25 5.94 -20.68 19.15
N ILE A 26 5.25 -19.65 18.63
CA ILE A 26 5.87 -18.35 18.33
C ILE A 26 6.37 -17.67 19.60
N ARG A 27 5.58 -17.74 20.70
CA ARG A 27 5.96 -17.16 21.98
C ARG A 27 7.19 -17.84 22.59
N ALA A 28 7.24 -19.19 22.49
CA ALA A 28 8.39 -19.96 23.00
C ALA A 28 9.69 -19.64 22.26
N ARG A 29 9.61 -19.14 21.02
CA ARG A 29 10.76 -18.69 20.20
C ARG A 29 11.21 -17.27 20.51
N ASN A 30 10.59 -16.60 21.49
CA ASN A 30 10.90 -15.22 21.88
C ASN A 30 10.82 -14.21 20.71
N ASN A 31 9.86 -14.42 19.78
CA ASN A 31 9.64 -13.53 18.63
C ASN A 31 8.61 -12.45 18.96
N VAL A 32 8.84 -11.26 18.41
CA VAL A 32 7.91 -10.11 18.46
C VAL A 32 7.40 -9.84 17.06
N VAL A 33 6.08 -9.85 16.88
CA VAL A 33 5.41 -9.53 15.60
C VAL A 33 4.71 -8.18 15.72
N LEU A 34 5.10 -7.24 14.87
CA LEU A 34 4.65 -5.86 14.90
C LEU A 34 3.89 -5.49 13.61
N ALA A 35 2.76 -4.81 13.76
CA ALA A 35 1.92 -4.33 12.69
C ALA A 35 2.10 -2.81 12.51
N LYS A 36 2.55 -2.36 11.34
CA LYS A 36 2.61 -0.94 10.96
C LYS A 36 1.28 -0.53 10.35
N LEU A 37 0.48 0.25 11.09
CA LEU A 37 -0.93 0.54 10.78
C LEU A 37 -1.08 1.66 9.73
N GLU A 38 -0.78 1.37 8.47
CA GLU A 38 -0.88 2.34 7.37
C GLU A 38 -2.33 2.75 7.03
N GLY A 39 -3.32 1.98 7.48
CA GLY A 39 -4.73 2.36 7.46
C GLY A 39 -5.06 3.60 8.28
N ASN A 40 -4.17 4.05 9.16
CA ASN A 40 -4.34 5.26 9.98
C ASN A 40 -3.95 6.55 9.25
N ASN A 41 -3.41 6.47 8.04
CA ASN A 41 -3.26 7.65 7.18
C ASN A 41 -4.64 8.27 6.86
N PRO A 42 -4.74 9.57 6.58
CA PRO A 42 -6.04 10.28 6.48
C PRO A 42 -6.97 9.74 5.38
N ALA A 43 -6.46 9.36 4.20
CA ALA A 43 -7.27 8.67 3.19
C ALA A 43 -7.38 7.15 3.45
N GLY A 44 -6.82 6.64 4.53
CA GLY A 44 -7.01 5.30 5.08
C GLY A 44 -6.16 4.21 4.44
N SER A 45 -5.01 4.53 3.87
CA SER A 45 -4.10 3.52 3.34
C SER A 45 -2.64 3.94 3.22
N VAL A 46 -1.78 2.95 2.97
CA VAL A 46 -0.35 3.14 2.65
C VAL A 46 -0.13 4.02 1.40
N LYS A 47 -1.15 4.19 0.55
CA LYS A 47 -1.05 4.95 -0.69
C LYS A 47 -1.10 6.47 -0.49
N ASP A 48 -1.48 6.94 0.68
CA ASP A 48 -1.47 8.36 1.02
C ASP A 48 -0.06 8.95 0.91
N ARG A 49 0.94 8.18 1.35
CA ARG A 49 2.35 8.56 1.29
C ARG A 49 2.87 8.76 -0.14
N PRO A 50 2.81 7.76 -1.04
CA PRO A 50 3.28 7.95 -2.41
C PRO A 50 2.42 8.95 -3.19
N ALA A 51 1.10 9.04 -2.94
CA ALA A 51 0.25 10.02 -3.63
C ALA A 51 0.72 11.45 -3.35
N LEU A 52 0.92 11.81 -2.07
CA LEU A 52 1.44 13.13 -1.72
C LEU A 52 2.87 13.35 -2.24
N SER A 53 3.74 12.35 -2.14
CA SER A 53 5.13 12.43 -2.61
C SER A 53 5.21 12.67 -4.13
N MET A 54 4.46 11.90 -4.92
CA MET A 54 4.46 12.05 -6.38
C MET A 54 3.97 13.44 -6.82
N ILE A 55 2.90 13.96 -6.19
CA ILE A 55 2.39 15.31 -6.50
C ILE A 55 3.40 16.38 -6.05
N SER A 56 3.84 16.35 -4.79
CA SER A 56 4.73 17.38 -4.24
C SER A 56 6.08 17.46 -4.96
N LYS A 57 6.66 16.31 -5.31
CA LYS A 57 7.94 16.25 -6.01
C LYS A 57 7.80 16.62 -7.49
N ALA A 58 6.68 16.29 -8.15
CA ALA A 58 6.39 16.75 -9.50
C ALA A 58 6.18 18.28 -9.56
N GLU A 59 5.51 18.85 -8.55
CA GLU A 59 5.33 20.28 -8.37
C GLU A 59 6.68 20.98 -8.14
N ALA A 60 7.51 20.46 -7.23
CA ALA A 60 8.84 21.00 -6.95
C ALA A 60 9.76 21.03 -8.17
N ARG A 61 9.59 20.06 -9.10
CA ARG A 61 10.32 20.02 -10.39
C ARG A 61 9.69 20.88 -11.48
N GLY A 62 8.57 21.55 -11.21
CA GLY A 62 7.84 22.36 -12.19
C GLY A 62 7.15 21.54 -13.29
N ARG A 63 6.97 20.23 -13.11
CA ARG A 63 6.26 19.36 -14.04
C ARG A 63 4.75 19.60 -14.02
N ILE A 64 4.21 19.98 -12.88
CA ILE A 64 2.81 20.32 -12.63
C ILE A 64 2.74 21.55 -11.72
N LYS A 65 1.60 22.24 -11.72
CA LYS A 65 1.30 23.36 -10.84
C LYS A 65 -0.17 23.32 -10.41
N PRO A 66 -0.53 23.90 -9.25
CA PRO A 66 -1.93 24.00 -8.83
C PRO A 66 -2.85 24.51 -9.94
N GLY A 67 -4.00 23.88 -10.10
CA GLY A 67 -4.95 24.09 -11.19
C GLY A 67 -4.80 23.15 -12.40
N ASP A 68 -3.66 22.48 -12.54
CA ASP A 68 -3.49 21.47 -13.59
C ASP A 68 -4.39 20.23 -13.33
N THR A 69 -4.63 19.46 -14.39
CA THR A 69 -5.37 18.20 -14.31
C THR A 69 -4.40 17.03 -14.19
N LEU A 70 -4.59 16.20 -13.18
CA LEU A 70 -3.92 14.92 -13.00
C LEU A 70 -4.84 13.79 -13.47
N ILE A 71 -4.29 12.79 -14.13
CA ILE A 71 -5.02 11.63 -14.63
C ILE A 71 -4.39 10.37 -14.08
N GLU A 72 -5.17 9.42 -13.62
CA GLU A 72 -4.65 8.09 -13.23
C GLU A 72 -5.67 7.00 -13.54
N ALA A 73 -5.19 5.91 -14.13
CA ALA A 73 -5.97 4.69 -14.29
C ALA A 73 -5.78 3.82 -13.05
N THR A 74 -6.74 3.84 -12.13
CA THR A 74 -6.65 3.11 -10.87
C THR A 74 -8.01 2.85 -10.26
N SER A 75 -8.16 1.68 -9.67
CA SER A 75 -9.41 1.20 -9.09
C SER A 75 -9.40 1.07 -7.57
N GLY A 76 -8.29 1.42 -6.93
CA GLY A 76 -8.06 1.11 -5.53
C GLY A 76 -7.65 2.29 -4.66
N ASN A 77 -6.91 1.97 -3.62
CA ASN A 77 -6.43 2.93 -2.62
C ASN A 77 -5.62 4.09 -3.24
N THR A 78 -4.90 3.84 -4.34
CA THR A 78 -4.16 4.91 -5.03
C THR A 78 -5.09 6.01 -5.54
N GLY A 79 -6.24 5.65 -6.12
CA GLY A 79 -7.20 6.65 -6.60
C GLY A 79 -7.77 7.50 -5.46
N ILE A 80 -8.10 6.89 -4.32
CA ILE A 80 -8.59 7.61 -3.15
C ILE A 80 -7.49 8.56 -2.61
N ALA A 81 -6.26 8.07 -2.50
CA ALA A 81 -5.13 8.85 -1.99
C ALA A 81 -4.76 10.01 -2.93
N LEU A 82 -4.75 9.77 -4.26
CA LEU A 82 -4.51 10.83 -5.26
C LEU A 82 -5.63 11.86 -5.26
N ALA A 83 -6.89 11.44 -5.13
CA ALA A 83 -8.01 12.37 -5.03
C ALA A 83 -7.88 13.28 -3.80
N MET A 84 -7.55 12.73 -2.63
CA MET A 84 -7.27 13.50 -1.42
C MET A 84 -6.11 14.46 -1.62
N ALA A 85 -4.97 13.97 -2.09
CA ALA A 85 -3.76 14.79 -2.26
C ALA A 85 -3.97 15.91 -3.30
N ALA A 86 -4.70 15.63 -4.39
CA ALA A 86 -5.08 16.62 -5.39
C ALA A 86 -5.99 17.70 -4.80
N ALA A 87 -7.00 17.31 -4.00
CA ALA A 87 -7.88 18.25 -3.31
C ALA A 87 -7.10 19.20 -2.37
N ILE A 88 -6.16 18.65 -1.60
CA ILE A 88 -5.31 19.43 -0.68
C ILE A 88 -4.44 20.44 -1.45
N ARG A 89 -3.86 20.01 -2.58
CA ARG A 89 -2.88 20.77 -3.35
C ARG A 89 -3.48 21.62 -4.47
N GLY A 90 -4.82 21.61 -4.64
CA GLY A 90 -5.51 22.42 -5.62
C GLY A 90 -5.37 21.94 -7.06
N TYR A 91 -5.26 20.63 -7.27
CA TYR A 91 -5.28 19.98 -8.59
C TYR A 91 -6.65 19.44 -8.93
N LYS A 92 -6.97 19.36 -10.21
CA LYS A 92 -8.11 18.60 -10.70
C LYS A 92 -7.68 17.14 -10.83
N MET A 93 -8.49 16.21 -10.33
CA MET A 93 -8.16 14.77 -10.41
C MET A 93 -9.17 14.03 -11.28
N VAL A 94 -8.71 13.36 -12.32
CA VAL A 94 -9.49 12.47 -13.18
C VAL A 94 -9.04 11.04 -12.95
N LEU A 95 -9.96 10.18 -12.51
CA LEU A 95 -9.70 8.77 -12.23
C LEU A 95 -10.47 7.90 -13.23
N ILE A 96 -9.76 6.99 -13.87
CA ILE A 96 -10.33 6.12 -14.90
C ILE A 96 -10.31 4.68 -14.40
N MET A 97 -11.46 3.99 -14.47
CA MET A 97 -11.61 2.65 -13.91
C MET A 97 -12.77 1.89 -14.54
N PRO A 98 -12.75 0.53 -14.52
CA PRO A 98 -13.89 -0.28 -14.90
C PRO A 98 -15.11 -0.01 -14.01
N GLU A 99 -16.31 -0.16 -14.57
CA GLU A 99 -17.58 0.16 -13.92
C GLU A 99 -18.01 -0.83 -12.81
N ASP A 100 -17.38 -2.01 -12.69
CA ASP A 100 -17.68 -3.06 -11.73
C ASP A 100 -17.04 -2.86 -10.35
N LEU A 101 -16.42 -1.72 -10.11
CA LEU A 101 -15.79 -1.44 -8.84
C LEU A 101 -16.80 -1.06 -7.75
N SER A 102 -16.41 -1.33 -6.49
CA SER A 102 -17.26 -1.08 -5.33
C SER A 102 -17.72 0.39 -5.28
N VAL A 103 -18.99 0.56 -4.90
CA VAL A 103 -19.63 1.87 -4.80
C VAL A 103 -18.89 2.75 -3.78
N GLU A 104 -18.45 2.17 -2.67
CA GLU A 104 -17.77 2.88 -1.57
C GLU A 104 -16.48 3.55 -2.04
N ARG A 105 -15.70 2.87 -2.90
CA ARG A 105 -14.46 3.45 -3.46
C ARG A 105 -14.76 4.63 -4.37
N ARG A 106 -15.74 4.48 -5.27
CA ARG A 106 -16.17 5.57 -6.17
C ARG A 106 -16.69 6.77 -5.37
N GLN A 107 -17.51 6.52 -4.35
CA GLN A 107 -18.04 7.58 -3.48
C GLN A 107 -16.93 8.29 -2.71
N SER A 108 -15.93 7.56 -2.21
CA SER A 108 -14.78 8.15 -1.52
C SER A 108 -13.96 9.06 -2.44
N MET A 109 -13.70 8.63 -3.67
CA MET A 109 -12.98 9.43 -4.67
C MET A 109 -13.77 10.69 -5.05
N ALA A 110 -15.07 10.53 -5.30
CA ALA A 110 -15.97 11.65 -5.62
C ALA A 110 -16.10 12.65 -4.46
N ALA A 111 -16.11 12.18 -3.22
CA ALA A 111 -16.16 13.04 -2.04
C ALA A 111 -14.94 13.96 -1.92
N TYR A 112 -13.76 13.55 -2.43
CA TYR A 112 -12.59 14.39 -2.56
C TYR A 112 -12.61 15.29 -3.81
N GLY A 113 -13.68 15.26 -4.60
CA GLY A 113 -13.84 16.09 -5.79
C GLY A 113 -13.22 15.52 -7.07
N ALA A 114 -12.84 14.26 -7.09
CA ALA A 114 -12.32 13.65 -8.31
C ALA A 114 -13.43 13.40 -9.33
N GLU A 115 -13.14 13.67 -10.61
CA GLU A 115 -13.94 13.23 -11.74
C GLU A 115 -13.67 11.75 -11.99
N ILE A 116 -14.72 10.95 -12.18
CA ILE A 116 -14.60 9.51 -12.41
C ILE A 116 -15.10 9.18 -13.80
N ILE A 117 -14.22 8.60 -14.61
CA ILE A 117 -14.56 8.06 -15.93
C ILE A 117 -14.63 6.54 -15.82
N LEU A 118 -15.81 5.99 -16.08
CA LEU A 118 -16.04 4.55 -16.06
C LEU A 118 -15.82 3.95 -17.45
N THR A 119 -15.08 2.85 -17.50
CA THR A 119 -14.87 2.06 -18.72
C THR A 119 -15.64 0.74 -18.64
N PRO A 120 -16.05 0.15 -19.80
CA PRO A 120 -16.71 -1.15 -19.82
C PRO A 120 -15.86 -2.23 -19.12
N VAL A 121 -16.52 -3.09 -18.32
CA VAL A 121 -15.87 -4.19 -17.57
C VAL A 121 -15.00 -5.07 -18.47
N LYS A 122 -15.48 -5.37 -19.69
CA LYS A 122 -14.78 -6.22 -20.65
C LYS A 122 -13.36 -5.74 -21.00
N GLY A 123 -13.12 -4.43 -20.93
CA GLY A 123 -11.81 -3.84 -21.21
C GLY A 123 -10.83 -3.87 -20.04
N GLY A 124 -11.31 -4.16 -18.83
CA GLY A 124 -10.51 -4.21 -17.63
C GLY A 124 -9.72 -2.92 -17.34
N MET A 125 -8.65 -3.06 -16.57
CA MET A 125 -7.75 -1.95 -16.27
C MET A 125 -6.88 -1.55 -17.47
N GLU A 126 -6.70 -2.43 -18.44
CA GLU A 126 -5.96 -2.16 -19.68
C GLU A 126 -6.64 -1.04 -20.47
N LEU A 127 -7.94 -1.15 -20.69
CA LEU A 127 -8.71 -0.10 -21.38
C LEU A 127 -8.67 1.23 -20.60
N ALA A 128 -8.72 1.17 -19.27
CA ALA A 128 -8.62 2.39 -18.47
C ALA A 128 -7.25 3.07 -18.61
N ARG A 129 -6.17 2.30 -18.71
CA ARG A 129 -4.81 2.81 -18.97
C ARG A 129 -4.68 3.40 -20.38
N ASP A 130 -5.17 2.69 -21.41
CA ASP A 130 -5.14 3.17 -22.78
C ASP A 130 -5.86 4.51 -22.91
N LEU A 131 -7.00 4.67 -22.24
CA LEU A 131 -7.75 5.93 -22.21
C LEU A 131 -7.00 7.04 -21.48
N ALA A 132 -6.36 6.73 -20.33
CA ALA A 132 -5.53 7.68 -19.62
C ALA A 132 -4.37 8.18 -20.49
N ASP A 133 -3.67 7.26 -21.15
CA ASP A 133 -2.57 7.56 -22.06
C ASP A 133 -3.03 8.39 -23.28
N GLN A 134 -4.23 8.09 -23.82
CA GLN A 134 -4.83 8.89 -24.88
C GLN A 134 -5.10 10.32 -24.39
N MET A 135 -5.73 10.47 -23.22
CA MET A 135 -6.03 11.79 -22.65
C MET A 135 -4.77 12.61 -22.40
N GLN A 136 -3.69 11.97 -21.93
CA GLN A 136 -2.40 12.64 -21.76
C GLN A 136 -1.81 13.09 -23.09
N ARG A 137 -1.83 12.24 -24.13
CA ARG A 137 -1.37 12.62 -25.50
C ARG A 137 -2.17 13.77 -26.10
N GLU A 138 -3.44 13.88 -25.74
CA GLU A 138 -4.34 14.97 -26.15
C GLU A 138 -4.16 16.25 -25.30
N GLY A 139 -3.22 16.25 -24.34
CA GLY A 139 -2.96 17.40 -23.49
C GLY A 139 -4.02 17.68 -22.43
N LYS A 140 -4.89 16.70 -22.10
CA LYS A 140 -5.99 16.85 -21.14
C LYS A 140 -5.54 16.76 -19.69
N GLY A 141 -4.30 16.33 -19.42
CA GLY A 141 -3.74 16.25 -18.09
C GLY A 141 -2.43 15.46 -18.06
N VAL A 142 -1.91 15.25 -16.85
CA VAL A 142 -0.63 14.59 -16.57
C VAL A 142 -0.84 13.31 -15.80
N ILE A 143 -0.26 12.19 -16.24
CA ILE A 143 -0.21 10.92 -15.53
C ILE A 143 1.04 10.92 -14.62
N LEU A 144 0.87 10.56 -13.36
CA LEU A 144 1.98 10.44 -12.41
C LEU A 144 2.66 9.07 -12.47
N ASP A 145 1.94 8.03 -12.87
CA ASP A 145 2.39 6.64 -13.06
C ASP A 145 3.01 6.00 -11.81
N GLN A 146 2.17 5.48 -10.94
CA GLN A 146 2.61 4.84 -9.69
C GLN A 146 3.54 3.62 -9.86
N PHE A 147 3.61 3.02 -11.08
CA PHE A 147 4.42 1.82 -11.35
C PHE A 147 5.82 2.13 -11.86
N ALA A 148 6.04 3.36 -12.36
CA ALA A 148 7.30 3.82 -12.92
C ALA A 148 7.86 5.04 -12.20
N ASN A 149 7.07 5.72 -11.37
CA ASN A 149 7.47 6.96 -10.72
C ASN A 149 8.41 6.70 -9.53
N PRO A 150 9.66 7.21 -9.55
CA PRO A 150 10.60 7.01 -8.45
C PRO A 150 10.15 7.68 -7.13
N ASP A 151 9.25 8.66 -7.18
CA ASP A 151 8.74 9.33 -6.00
C ASP A 151 7.80 8.45 -5.17
N ASN A 152 7.32 7.32 -5.75
CA ASN A 152 6.57 6.31 -5.02
C ASN A 152 7.46 5.61 -3.96
N PRO A 153 8.56 4.92 -4.31
CA PRO A 153 9.44 4.34 -3.29
C PRO A 153 10.13 5.39 -2.41
N ILE A 154 10.44 6.58 -2.93
CA ILE A 154 11.04 7.66 -2.14
C ILE A 154 10.17 8.04 -0.94
N ALA A 155 8.84 8.06 -1.07
CA ALA A 155 7.94 8.31 0.05
C ALA A 155 8.16 7.35 1.23
N HIS A 156 8.50 6.11 0.94
CA HIS A 156 8.74 5.09 1.96
C HIS A 156 10.18 5.10 2.48
N TYR A 157 11.14 5.46 1.62
CA TYR A 157 12.53 5.66 2.03
C TYR A 157 12.66 6.84 3.00
N GLU A 158 11.98 7.96 2.70
CA GLU A 158 12.05 9.19 3.50
C GLU A 158 11.21 9.12 4.80
N ALA A 159 10.20 8.24 4.87
CA ALA A 159 9.28 8.21 6.00
C ALA A 159 9.05 6.81 6.60
N THR A 160 8.50 5.84 5.86
CA THR A 160 8.09 4.54 6.41
C THR A 160 9.27 3.77 6.99
N GLY A 161 10.41 3.72 6.27
CA GLY A 161 11.64 3.10 6.73
C GLY A 161 12.17 3.71 8.02
N PRO A 162 12.39 5.04 8.05
CA PRO A 162 12.80 5.77 9.26
C PRO A 162 11.86 5.57 10.46
N GLU A 163 10.53 5.60 10.23
CA GLU A 163 9.55 5.37 11.28
C GLU A 163 9.70 3.95 11.89
N ILE A 164 9.78 2.92 11.04
CA ILE A 164 9.94 1.53 11.50
C ILE A 164 11.25 1.38 12.27
N TRP A 165 12.35 1.92 11.76
CA TRP A 165 13.65 1.86 12.44
C TRP A 165 13.63 2.52 13.80
N ARG A 166 13.09 3.73 13.89
CA ARG A 166 12.91 4.48 15.14
C ARG A 166 12.03 3.72 16.14
N ASP A 167 10.85 3.27 15.67
CA ASP A 167 9.81 2.69 16.54
C ASP A 167 10.19 1.28 17.02
N THR A 168 11.12 0.61 16.34
CA THR A 168 11.74 -0.65 16.78
C THR A 168 13.05 -0.45 17.55
N GLU A 169 13.51 0.80 17.70
CA GLU A 169 14.84 1.11 18.29
C GLU A 169 15.97 0.35 17.56
N GLY A 170 15.83 0.18 16.23
CA GLY A 170 16.78 -0.56 15.42
C GLY A 170 16.79 -2.08 15.62
N ARG A 171 15.85 -2.63 16.38
CA ARG A 171 15.80 -4.08 16.69
C ARG A 171 15.09 -4.91 15.63
N ILE A 172 14.56 -4.31 14.59
CA ILE A 172 13.91 -5.03 13.49
C ILE A 172 14.89 -6.01 12.82
N THR A 173 14.42 -7.26 12.62
CA THR A 173 15.18 -8.33 11.94
C THR A 173 14.55 -8.74 10.62
N HIS A 174 13.23 -8.63 10.49
CA HIS A 174 12.48 -9.02 9.29
C HIS A 174 11.44 -7.95 8.96
N PHE A 175 11.39 -7.59 7.69
CA PHE A 175 10.38 -6.67 7.14
C PHE A 175 9.52 -7.40 6.11
N VAL A 176 8.21 -7.47 6.34
CA VAL A 176 7.23 -8.14 5.47
C VAL A 176 6.32 -7.11 4.81
N SER A 177 6.25 -7.13 3.49
CA SER A 177 5.37 -6.23 2.74
C SER A 177 4.64 -6.96 1.61
N ALA A 178 3.34 -6.74 1.54
CA ALA A 178 2.52 -7.15 0.40
C ALA A 178 2.92 -6.38 -0.86
N MET A 179 3.17 -7.09 -1.97
CA MET A 179 3.69 -6.51 -3.21
C MET A 179 2.56 -6.15 -4.19
N GLY A 180 2.22 -4.85 -4.27
CA GLY A 180 1.36 -4.27 -5.30
C GLY A 180 2.18 -3.53 -6.35
N THR A 181 2.31 -2.21 -6.22
CA THR A 181 3.22 -1.40 -7.05
C THR A 181 4.70 -1.65 -6.74
N THR A 182 4.97 -2.32 -5.64
CA THR A 182 6.29 -2.54 -5.02
C THR A 182 6.92 -1.33 -4.33
N GLY A 183 6.35 -0.13 -4.45
CA GLY A 183 6.93 1.10 -3.88
C GLY A 183 7.23 1.00 -2.38
N THR A 184 6.31 0.41 -1.59
CA THR A 184 6.48 0.25 -0.15
C THR A 184 7.69 -0.62 0.19
N ILE A 185 7.80 -1.80 -0.42
CA ILE A 185 8.92 -2.71 -0.16
C ILE A 185 10.23 -2.13 -0.68
N MET A 186 10.23 -1.45 -1.83
CA MET A 186 11.43 -0.85 -2.41
C MET A 186 11.99 0.29 -1.55
N GLY A 187 11.16 1.25 -1.18
CA GLY A 187 11.63 2.38 -0.37
C GLY A 187 12.00 1.99 1.04
N THR A 188 11.17 1.17 1.69
CA THR A 188 11.43 0.72 3.07
C THR A 188 12.66 -0.18 3.15
N SER A 189 12.83 -1.14 2.22
CA SER A 189 14.01 -2.01 2.19
C SER A 189 15.29 -1.24 1.93
N HIS A 190 15.25 -0.24 1.06
CA HIS A 190 16.40 0.62 0.81
C HIS A 190 16.91 1.24 2.11
N TYR A 191 16.03 1.93 2.82
CA TYR A 191 16.39 2.55 4.09
C TYR A 191 16.87 1.54 5.14
N LEU A 192 16.10 0.45 5.34
CA LEU A 192 16.42 -0.53 6.37
C LEU A 192 17.75 -1.25 6.12
N LYS A 193 18.06 -1.60 4.85
CA LYS A 193 19.33 -2.23 4.48
C LYS A 193 20.53 -1.29 4.64
N GLU A 194 20.35 0.01 4.49
CA GLU A 194 21.40 1.00 4.82
C GLU A 194 21.68 1.06 6.32
N GLN A 195 20.64 0.90 7.16
CA GLN A 195 20.82 0.87 8.62
C GLN A 195 21.44 -0.44 9.10
N ASN A 196 20.94 -1.57 8.58
CA ASN A 196 21.44 -2.91 8.91
C ASN A 196 21.22 -3.86 7.73
N PRO A 197 22.26 -4.24 7.00
CA PRO A 197 22.16 -5.13 5.85
C PRO A 197 21.69 -6.56 6.20
N ALA A 198 21.72 -6.96 7.47
CA ALA A 198 21.24 -8.27 7.93
C ALA A 198 19.72 -8.37 8.05
N ILE A 199 18.97 -7.27 7.96
CA ILE A 199 17.51 -7.30 8.00
C ILE A 199 16.99 -8.07 6.78
N GLU A 200 16.20 -9.13 7.01
CA GLU A 200 15.58 -9.90 5.94
C GLU A 200 14.35 -9.17 5.38
N ILE A 201 14.33 -8.97 4.07
CA ILE A 201 13.23 -8.31 3.35
C ILE A 201 12.38 -9.36 2.65
N VAL A 202 11.11 -9.45 3.08
CA VAL A 202 10.19 -10.49 2.59
C VAL A 202 9.02 -9.86 1.85
N GLY A 203 8.88 -10.20 0.57
CA GLY A 203 7.73 -9.84 -0.24
C GLY A 203 6.62 -10.90 -0.13
N ALA A 204 5.38 -10.46 0.15
CA ALA A 204 4.21 -11.33 0.09
C ALA A 204 3.47 -11.11 -1.24
N GLN A 205 3.20 -12.20 -1.97
CA GLN A 205 2.45 -12.17 -3.24
C GLN A 205 1.38 -13.26 -3.28
N PRO A 206 0.35 -13.15 -4.13
CA PRO A 206 -0.65 -14.19 -4.28
C PRO A 206 -0.05 -15.49 -4.83
N GLU A 207 -0.58 -16.63 -4.39
CA GLU A 207 -0.40 -17.91 -5.09
C GLU A 207 -1.01 -17.87 -6.49
N ASP A 208 -0.58 -18.79 -7.34
CA ASP A 208 -1.19 -18.95 -8.67
C ASP A 208 -2.70 -19.23 -8.54
N GLY A 209 -3.49 -18.47 -9.29
CA GLY A 209 -4.95 -18.53 -9.24
C GLY A 209 -5.62 -17.73 -8.11
N SER A 210 -4.86 -17.24 -7.13
CA SER A 210 -5.40 -16.38 -6.06
C SER A 210 -5.54 -14.92 -6.53
N ARG A 211 -6.64 -14.28 -6.12
CA ARG A 211 -6.90 -12.85 -6.37
C ARG A 211 -7.04 -12.12 -5.03
N ILE A 212 -6.01 -11.39 -4.65
CA ILE A 212 -6.00 -10.62 -3.42
C ILE A 212 -5.98 -9.13 -3.78
N PRO A 213 -7.00 -8.34 -3.43
CA PRO A 213 -7.02 -6.91 -3.73
C PRO A 213 -5.78 -6.20 -3.19
N GLY A 214 -5.15 -5.38 -4.03
CA GLY A 214 -3.99 -4.55 -3.65
C GLY A 214 -2.63 -5.21 -3.82
N ILE A 215 -2.56 -6.53 -4.08
CA ILE A 215 -1.31 -7.23 -4.35
C ILE A 215 -1.40 -8.06 -5.63
N ARG A 216 -0.25 -8.29 -6.25
CA ARG A 216 -0.17 -9.04 -7.51
C ARG A 216 1.08 -9.90 -7.54
N LYS A 217 0.98 -11.05 -8.21
CA LYS A 217 2.12 -11.79 -8.73
C LYS A 217 2.36 -11.28 -10.16
N TRP A 218 3.39 -10.47 -10.33
CA TRP A 218 3.69 -9.84 -11.60
C TRP A 218 4.36 -10.82 -12.57
N PRO A 219 3.86 -10.98 -13.80
CA PRO A 219 4.63 -11.57 -14.88
C PRO A 219 5.88 -10.70 -15.14
N GLU A 220 6.98 -11.32 -15.50
CA GLU A 220 8.26 -10.62 -15.73
C GLU A 220 8.15 -9.45 -16.71
N ALA A 221 7.41 -9.65 -17.80
CA ALA A 221 7.17 -8.61 -18.83
C ALA A 221 6.36 -7.40 -18.34
N TYR A 222 5.68 -7.48 -17.19
CA TYR A 222 4.83 -6.42 -16.64
C TYR A 222 5.29 -5.94 -15.26
N MET A 223 6.49 -6.34 -14.86
CA MET A 223 7.06 -5.92 -13.57
C MET A 223 7.12 -4.40 -13.50
N PRO A 224 6.68 -3.77 -12.38
CA PRO A 224 6.85 -2.33 -12.18
C PRO A 224 8.31 -1.92 -12.37
N THR A 225 8.56 -0.84 -13.11
CA THR A 225 9.93 -0.38 -13.40
C THR A 225 10.68 0.10 -12.17
N ILE A 226 9.95 0.45 -11.11
CA ILE A 226 10.53 0.80 -9.80
C ILE A 226 10.99 -0.43 -9.00
N PHE A 227 10.71 -1.66 -9.45
CA PHE A 227 11.06 -2.87 -8.72
C PHE A 227 12.50 -3.28 -8.96
N ASP A 228 13.25 -3.43 -7.89
CA ASP A 228 14.60 -4.00 -7.88
C ASP A 228 14.60 -5.33 -7.10
N ARG A 229 14.71 -6.43 -7.83
CA ARG A 229 14.66 -7.78 -7.24
C ARG A 229 15.78 -8.03 -6.22
N SER A 230 16.92 -7.37 -6.39
CA SER A 230 18.08 -7.53 -5.49
C SER A 230 17.82 -7.02 -4.07
N ARG A 231 16.79 -6.18 -3.87
CA ARG A 231 16.40 -5.64 -2.55
C ARG A 231 15.42 -6.53 -1.78
N VAL A 232 14.97 -7.64 -2.37
CA VAL A 232 14.03 -8.57 -1.74
C VAL A 232 14.73 -9.90 -1.53
N ASP A 233 15.01 -10.24 -0.28
CA ASP A 233 15.75 -11.46 0.06
C ASP A 233 14.89 -12.69 -0.21
N ARG A 234 13.60 -12.63 0.11
CA ARG A 234 12.65 -13.74 0.03
C ARG A 234 11.28 -13.29 -0.48
N VAL A 235 10.63 -14.13 -1.28
CA VAL A 235 9.25 -13.93 -1.72
C VAL A 235 8.40 -15.12 -1.27
N GLU A 236 7.33 -14.83 -0.52
CA GLU A 236 6.38 -15.81 -0.01
C GLU A 236 5.04 -15.71 -0.73
N ASN A 237 4.51 -16.86 -1.11
CA ASN A 237 3.18 -16.95 -1.70
C ASN A 237 2.13 -17.12 -0.60
N VAL A 238 0.98 -16.48 -0.79
CA VAL A 238 -0.16 -16.57 0.12
C VAL A 238 -1.45 -16.82 -0.68
N SER A 239 -2.26 -17.78 -0.24
CA SER A 239 -3.56 -18.02 -0.85
C SER A 239 -4.57 -16.94 -0.47
N GLN A 240 -5.56 -16.71 -1.34
CA GLN A 240 -6.68 -15.82 -1.03
C GLN A 240 -7.38 -16.22 0.27
N ALA A 241 -7.65 -17.51 0.45
CA ALA A 241 -8.34 -18.02 1.64
C ALA A 241 -7.55 -17.76 2.94
N ALA A 242 -6.23 -17.93 2.92
CA ALA A 242 -5.37 -17.63 4.06
C ALA A 242 -5.35 -16.13 4.37
N ALA A 243 -5.22 -15.29 3.35
CA ALA A 243 -5.24 -13.83 3.50
C ALA A 243 -6.57 -13.32 4.08
N GLU A 244 -7.70 -13.81 3.58
CA GLU A 244 -9.04 -13.46 4.08
C GLU A 244 -9.26 -13.95 5.51
N THR A 245 -8.84 -15.18 5.81
CA THR A 245 -8.95 -15.74 7.16
C THR A 245 -8.11 -14.93 8.15
N MET A 246 -6.89 -14.56 7.77
CA MET A 246 -6.03 -13.75 8.64
C MET A 246 -6.55 -12.32 8.79
N ALA A 247 -7.15 -11.72 7.76
CA ALA A 247 -7.80 -10.40 7.87
C ALA A 247 -8.96 -10.43 8.90
N ARG A 248 -9.79 -11.49 8.88
CA ARG A 248 -10.83 -11.71 9.89
C ARG A 248 -10.27 -11.89 11.29
N ARG A 249 -9.17 -12.67 11.42
CA ARG A 249 -8.51 -12.88 12.71
C ARG A 249 -7.84 -11.63 13.26
N LEU A 250 -7.22 -10.79 12.40
CA LEU A 250 -6.70 -9.49 12.82
C LEU A 250 -7.81 -8.64 13.46
N ALA A 251 -9.01 -8.62 12.87
CA ALA A 251 -10.15 -7.89 13.42
C ALA A 251 -10.68 -8.51 14.71
N SER A 252 -10.99 -9.81 14.70
CA SER A 252 -11.72 -10.47 15.81
C SER A 252 -10.82 -10.81 17.02
N VAL A 253 -9.51 -10.94 16.82
CA VAL A 253 -8.56 -11.36 17.85
C VAL A 253 -7.69 -10.21 18.35
N GLU A 254 -7.18 -9.38 17.44
CA GLU A 254 -6.29 -8.24 17.77
C GLU A 254 -7.00 -6.88 17.76
N GLY A 255 -8.24 -6.80 17.27
CA GLY A 255 -8.96 -5.53 17.13
C GLY A 255 -8.46 -4.67 15.97
N ILE A 256 -7.68 -5.24 15.04
CA ILE A 256 -7.11 -4.53 13.89
C ILE A 256 -7.99 -4.81 12.67
N PHE A 257 -8.94 -3.91 12.37
CA PHE A 257 -9.81 -4.04 11.22
C PHE A 257 -9.09 -3.63 9.93
N ALA A 258 -8.44 -4.59 9.29
CA ALA A 258 -7.54 -4.41 8.16
C ALA A 258 -8.07 -5.08 6.88
N GLY A 259 -7.58 -4.62 5.71
CA GLY A 259 -7.91 -5.20 4.42
C GLY A 259 -7.22 -6.54 4.15
N ILE A 260 -7.60 -7.19 3.05
CA ILE A 260 -7.22 -8.57 2.72
C ILE A 260 -5.71 -8.70 2.47
N SER A 261 -5.09 -7.72 1.79
CA SER A 261 -3.62 -7.72 1.57
C SER A 261 -2.83 -7.63 2.88
N SER A 262 -3.39 -6.94 3.87
CA SER A 262 -2.82 -6.88 5.23
C SER A 262 -2.90 -8.24 5.92
N GLY A 263 -4.01 -8.97 5.73
CA GLY A 263 -4.14 -10.36 6.17
C GLY A 263 -3.09 -11.26 5.53
N GLY A 264 -2.84 -11.08 4.22
CA GLY A 264 -1.78 -11.81 3.52
C GLY A 264 -0.38 -11.54 4.05
N ALA A 265 -0.05 -10.27 4.31
CA ALA A 265 1.23 -9.90 4.91
C ALA A 265 1.38 -10.43 6.35
N CYS A 266 0.31 -10.39 7.14
CA CYS A 266 0.29 -10.96 8.49
C CYS A 266 0.49 -12.47 8.47
N GLU A 267 -0.18 -13.21 7.58
CA GLU A 267 -0.02 -14.65 7.44
C GLU A 267 1.43 -15.03 7.13
N VAL A 268 2.08 -14.29 6.22
CA VAL A 268 3.51 -14.48 5.93
C VAL A 268 4.38 -14.17 7.15
N ALA A 269 4.10 -13.08 7.86
CA ALA A 269 4.85 -12.72 9.08
C ALA A 269 4.71 -13.82 10.16
N MET A 270 3.52 -14.41 10.33
CA MET A 270 3.29 -15.48 11.29
C MET A 270 4.01 -16.79 10.87
N ARG A 271 4.08 -17.10 9.56
CA ARG A 271 4.88 -18.25 9.06
C ARG A 271 6.37 -18.07 9.35
N ILE A 272 6.90 -16.87 9.12
CA ILE A 272 8.30 -16.56 9.44
C ILE A 272 8.52 -16.70 10.95
N ALA A 273 7.63 -16.17 11.77
CA ALA A 273 7.75 -16.22 13.23
C ALA A 273 7.81 -17.65 13.81
N ARG A 274 7.30 -18.66 13.08
CA ARG A 274 7.45 -20.07 13.43
C ARG A 274 8.80 -20.67 13.00
N GLN A 275 9.54 -20.00 12.13
CA GLN A 275 10.80 -20.51 11.56
C GLN A 275 12.04 -19.92 12.22
N VAL A 276 11.92 -18.74 12.84
CA VAL A 276 13.03 -17.97 13.42
C VAL A 276 12.90 -17.85 14.94
N GLU A 277 13.95 -17.38 15.60
CA GLU A 277 14.01 -17.17 17.04
C GLU A 277 14.60 -15.79 17.37
N ASN A 278 14.17 -15.20 18.49
CA ASN A 278 14.62 -13.90 18.97
C ASN A 278 14.47 -12.78 17.91
N ALA A 279 13.46 -12.87 17.07
CA ALA A 279 13.25 -11.96 15.94
C ALA A 279 12.22 -10.87 16.27
N THR A 280 12.47 -9.68 15.71
CA THR A 280 11.49 -8.58 15.63
C THR A 280 11.03 -8.47 14.19
N ILE A 281 9.81 -8.89 13.93
CA ILE A 281 9.21 -9.00 12.60
C ILE A 281 8.19 -7.88 12.44
N VAL A 282 8.37 -7.01 11.45
CA VAL A 282 7.42 -5.94 11.14
C VAL A 282 6.70 -6.25 9.84
N PHE A 283 5.38 -6.17 9.82
CA PHE A 283 4.59 -6.25 8.59
C PHE A 283 3.72 -5.01 8.39
N ILE A 284 3.39 -4.72 7.12
CA ILE A 284 2.56 -3.56 6.76
C ILE A 284 1.07 -3.95 6.78
N VAL A 285 0.27 -3.21 7.55
CA VAL A 285 -1.18 -3.19 7.47
C VAL A 285 -1.57 -2.11 6.48
N CYS A 286 -1.79 -2.51 5.22
CA CYS A 286 -1.84 -1.60 4.07
C CYS A 286 -3.03 -0.63 4.10
N ASP A 287 -4.19 -1.07 4.58
CA ASP A 287 -5.43 -0.30 4.56
C ASP A 287 -6.45 -0.83 5.58
N ARG A 288 -7.62 -0.20 5.63
CA ARG A 288 -8.72 -0.52 6.54
C ARG A 288 -9.70 -1.52 5.93
N GLY A 289 -10.30 -2.35 6.78
CA GLY A 289 -11.26 -3.39 6.41
C GLY A 289 -12.62 -2.84 5.95
N ASP A 290 -12.99 -1.63 6.33
CA ASP A 290 -14.26 -0.97 5.95
C ASP A 290 -14.44 -0.85 4.42
N ARG A 291 -13.36 -0.88 3.65
CA ARG A 291 -13.38 -0.86 2.18
C ARG A 291 -13.76 -2.18 1.52
N TYR A 292 -13.96 -3.22 2.32
CA TYR A 292 -14.21 -4.59 1.86
C TYR A 292 -15.52 -5.17 2.39
N LEU A 293 -16.37 -4.36 3.05
CA LEU A 293 -17.64 -4.82 3.64
C LEU A 293 -18.59 -5.40 2.58
N SER A 294 -18.68 -4.76 1.41
CA SER A 294 -19.51 -5.26 0.28
C SER A 294 -18.95 -6.50 -0.42
N THR A 295 -17.72 -6.93 -0.11
CA THR A 295 -17.07 -8.07 -0.79
C THR A 295 -17.44 -9.42 -0.18
N GLY A 296 -18.13 -9.45 0.96
CA GLY A 296 -18.48 -10.68 1.68
C GLY A 296 -17.30 -11.33 2.43
N VAL A 297 -16.14 -10.71 2.48
CA VAL A 297 -14.96 -11.22 3.22
C VAL A 297 -15.20 -11.19 4.73
N PHE A 298 -15.85 -10.16 5.22
CA PHE A 298 -16.25 -10.07 6.62
C PHE A 298 -17.72 -10.53 6.77
N PRO A 299 -18.03 -11.37 7.79
CA PRO A 299 -19.40 -11.80 8.01
C PRO A 299 -20.29 -10.60 8.36
N ALA A 300 -21.56 -10.67 7.91
CA ALA A 300 -22.61 -9.71 8.26
C ALA A 300 -23.11 -9.96 9.70
#